data_75fc99b3afb18bff976b7b1fa8302d8b
#
_entry.id   75fc99b3afb18bff976b7b1fa8302d8b
#
_cell.length_a   1.000
_cell.length_b   1.000
_cell.length_c   1.000
_cell.angle_alpha   90.00
_cell.angle_beta   90.00
_cell.angle_gamma   90.00
#
_symmetry.space_group_name_H-M   'P 1'
#
loop_
_entity.id
_entity.type
_entity.pdbx_description
1 polymer ?
#
loop_
_entity_poly.entity_id
_entity_poly.type
_entity_poly.pdbx_seq_one_letter_code
_entity_poly.pdbx_strand_id
1 'polypeptide(L)'
;MNKVAIYLNRHISGNVFDKDSILDAYSIDRSVLKIKPRFVAIPEDTEDIRRLLRFINQLAQKDYKLPIAVRGSGLDTTGGDLTTGLVISTEKLNKIKEIDAHDRLVHVQSGVTIGQLNSALAAHGLMLPVNADPRETIGALIANSATDSFASRFGGIMNFIDRIEVVLPSGDCLQTSRLNKYSLTKKKSTNNIEGSIYRDITRLIADNPDILENLRDRRDFSGYPSIIHCSRNNGKIFDLLPIFFGSQSTLGVITEVILRVEIIPPTPHHLLATFSSFRTANDFLYFAKKLNPLELDFYDSNIIKAAEEFGKKPSPLTRNLPDGFLVYASFSDNGRLSQKKVEKCLEFLPKSAHAVTENPKNPANFRDIFNALASYLNDDTDGERAPIISNIYVPADELQNFVYDLHYLEEKFKTPLPL
;
A
#
# COMPACT_ATOMS: atom_id res chain seq x y z
N MET A 1 -32.89 -5.73 15.55
CA MET A 1 -31.81 -6.49 14.90
C MET A 1 -32.37 -7.26 13.70
N ASN A 2 -31.74 -7.14 12.56
CA ASN A 2 -32.17 -7.80 11.32
C ASN A 2 -32.00 -9.32 11.43
N LYS A 3 -32.88 -10.10 10.78
CA LYS A 3 -32.82 -11.58 10.80
C LYS A 3 -31.47 -12.12 10.31
N VAL A 4 -30.83 -11.45 9.33
CA VAL A 4 -29.49 -11.82 8.84
C VAL A 4 -28.44 -11.63 9.93
N ALA A 5 -28.42 -10.48 10.60
CA ALA A 5 -27.47 -10.22 11.68
C ALA A 5 -27.67 -11.18 12.86
N ILE A 6 -28.91 -11.51 13.22
CA ILE A 6 -29.23 -12.50 14.28
C ILE A 6 -28.69 -13.88 13.89
N TYR A 7 -28.92 -14.30 12.64
CA TYR A 7 -28.44 -15.60 12.17
C TYR A 7 -26.92 -15.66 12.22
N LEU A 8 -26.23 -14.67 11.65
CA LEU A 8 -24.77 -14.64 11.59
C LEU A 8 -24.14 -14.63 12.99
N ASN A 9 -24.65 -13.81 13.92
CA ASN A 9 -24.16 -13.79 15.32
C ASN A 9 -24.31 -15.13 16.06
N ARG A 10 -25.16 -16.04 15.59
CA ARG A 10 -25.27 -17.41 16.15
C ARG A 10 -24.27 -18.39 15.55
N HIS A 11 -23.65 -18.05 14.42
CA HIS A 11 -22.83 -18.98 13.64
C HIS A 11 -21.36 -18.57 13.54
N ILE A 12 -20.99 -17.36 14.01
CA ILE A 12 -19.61 -16.90 14.10
C ILE A 12 -19.25 -16.61 15.56
N SER A 13 -17.97 -16.63 15.86
CA SER A 13 -17.42 -16.28 17.17
C SER A 13 -17.33 -14.77 17.35
N GLY A 14 -17.14 -14.04 16.27
CA GLY A 14 -17.15 -12.58 16.23
C GLY A 14 -18.54 -11.98 16.31
N ASN A 15 -18.67 -10.73 15.87
CA ASN A 15 -19.92 -9.97 15.96
C ASN A 15 -20.38 -9.44 14.62
N VAL A 16 -21.69 -9.36 14.41
CA VAL A 16 -22.33 -8.67 13.28
C VAL A 16 -23.29 -7.62 13.81
N PHE A 17 -23.12 -6.40 13.35
CA PHE A 17 -23.87 -5.23 13.79
C PHE A 17 -24.78 -4.69 12.67
N ASP A 18 -25.94 -4.18 13.08
CA ASP A 18 -26.93 -3.49 12.25
C ASP A 18 -27.45 -2.21 12.92
N LYS A 19 -26.74 -1.71 13.95
CA LYS A 19 -27.10 -0.47 14.66
C LYS A 19 -26.55 0.75 13.93
N ASP A 20 -27.36 1.78 13.75
CA ASP A 20 -26.98 3.00 13.04
C ASP A 20 -25.68 3.62 13.52
N SER A 21 -25.45 3.70 14.84
CA SER A 21 -24.21 4.28 15.41
C SER A 21 -22.93 3.57 14.96
N ILE A 22 -23.00 2.25 14.73
CA ILE A 22 -21.87 1.47 14.22
C ILE A 22 -21.79 1.61 12.70
N LEU A 23 -22.94 1.49 12.01
CA LEU A 23 -22.98 1.62 10.56
C LEU A 23 -22.46 2.98 10.09
N ASP A 24 -22.77 4.05 10.82
CA ASP A 24 -22.30 5.41 10.52
C ASP A 24 -20.78 5.54 10.65
N ALA A 25 -20.16 4.90 11.65
CA ALA A 25 -18.71 4.86 11.81
C ALA A 25 -17.99 4.12 10.66
N TYR A 26 -18.66 3.16 10.02
CA TYR A 26 -18.13 2.41 8.89
C TYR A 26 -18.66 2.91 7.52
N SER A 27 -19.32 4.08 7.50
CA SER A 27 -19.85 4.67 6.28
C SER A 27 -18.88 5.62 5.57
N ILE A 28 -17.77 5.93 6.20
CA ILE A 28 -16.72 6.85 5.71
C ILE A 28 -15.35 6.19 5.81
N ASP A 29 -14.47 6.56 4.93
CA ASP A 29 -13.03 6.32 4.97
C ASP A 29 -12.29 7.67 4.80
N ARG A 30 -11.13 7.70 4.17
CA ARG A 30 -10.43 8.94 3.83
C ARG A 30 -10.72 9.44 2.42
N SER A 31 -11.65 8.81 1.69
CA SER A 31 -12.11 9.31 0.40
C SER A 31 -13.20 10.37 0.57
N VAL A 32 -13.60 10.99 -0.54
CA VAL A 32 -14.75 11.91 -0.61
C VAL A 32 -16.10 11.19 -0.48
N LEU A 33 -16.11 9.87 -0.39
CA LEU A 33 -17.31 9.07 -0.43
C LEU A 33 -17.89 8.83 0.96
N LYS A 34 -19.22 8.74 1.01
CA LYS A 34 -19.96 8.30 2.21
C LYS A 34 -21.00 7.28 1.79
N ILE A 35 -20.78 6.01 2.15
CA ILE A 35 -21.65 4.89 1.77
C ILE A 35 -21.99 4.08 3.02
N LYS A 36 -23.23 4.19 3.49
CA LYS A 36 -23.69 3.49 4.69
C LYS A 36 -23.91 2.00 4.40
N PRO A 37 -23.20 1.08 5.09
CA PRO A 37 -23.41 -0.34 4.96
C PRO A 37 -24.73 -0.79 5.61
N ARG A 38 -25.23 -1.95 5.23
CA ARG A 38 -26.36 -2.59 5.92
C ARG A 38 -25.92 -3.37 7.15
N PHE A 39 -24.69 -3.90 7.13
CA PHE A 39 -24.11 -4.69 8.22
C PHE A 39 -22.62 -4.42 8.34
N VAL A 40 -22.10 -4.54 9.54
CA VAL A 40 -20.67 -4.58 9.84
C VAL A 40 -20.38 -5.89 10.57
N ALA A 41 -19.48 -6.72 10.04
CA ALA A 41 -19.00 -7.92 10.70
C ALA A 41 -17.57 -7.70 11.19
N ILE A 42 -17.32 -8.13 12.43
CA ILE A 42 -15.99 -8.14 13.06
C ILE A 42 -15.67 -9.60 13.42
N PRO A 43 -15.13 -10.39 12.47
CA PRO A 43 -14.78 -11.79 12.70
C PRO A 43 -13.59 -11.92 13.65
N GLU A 44 -13.57 -12.97 14.48
CA GLU A 44 -12.46 -13.27 15.39
C GLU A 44 -11.33 -14.04 14.71
N ASP A 45 -11.65 -14.82 13.66
CA ASP A 45 -10.69 -15.67 12.97
C ASP A 45 -11.07 -15.95 11.50
N THR A 46 -10.22 -16.71 10.81
CA THR A 46 -10.43 -17.13 9.42
C THR A 46 -11.71 -17.96 9.25
N GLU A 47 -12.08 -18.80 10.23
CA GLU A 47 -13.28 -19.65 10.12
C GLU A 47 -14.55 -18.81 10.16
N ASP A 48 -14.59 -17.73 10.90
CA ASP A 48 -15.70 -16.79 10.89
C ASP A 48 -15.87 -16.16 9.50
N ILE A 49 -14.77 -15.74 8.85
CA ILE A 49 -14.81 -15.20 7.48
C ILE A 49 -15.33 -16.27 6.51
N ARG A 50 -14.87 -17.51 6.63
CA ARG A 50 -15.35 -18.62 5.81
C ARG A 50 -16.86 -18.81 5.93
N ARG A 51 -17.39 -18.78 7.15
CA ARG A 51 -18.83 -18.92 7.43
C ARG A 51 -19.63 -17.74 6.87
N LEU A 52 -19.11 -16.51 7.05
CA LEU A 52 -19.71 -15.30 6.47
C LEU A 52 -19.82 -15.41 4.95
N LEU A 53 -18.72 -15.71 4.26
CA LEU A 53 -18.71 -15.78 2.81
C LEU A 53 -19.56 -16.91 2.25
N ARG A 54 -19.55 -18.10 2.87
CA ARG A 54 -20.46 -19.21 2.50
C ARG A 54 -21.92 -18.81 2.60
N PHE A 55 -22.30 -18.17 3.70
CA PHE A 55 -23.66 -17.72 3.91
C PHE A 55 -24.08 -16.67 2.86
N ILE A 56 -23.20 -15.70 2.58
CA ILE A 56 -23.49 -14.66 1.58
C ILE A 56 -23.60 -15.26 0.16
N ASN A 57 -22.73 -16.22 -0.16
CA ASN A 57 -22.81 -16.95 -1.44
C ASN A 57 -24.13 -17.72 -1.57
N GLN A 58 -24.59 -18.37 -0.50
CA GLN A 58 -25.91 -19.03 -0.47
C GLN A 58 -27.07 -18.03 -0.64
N LEU A 59 -26.97 -16.82 -0.08
CA LEU A 59 -27.94 -15.76 -0.29
C LEU A 59 -27.95 -15.29 -1.75
N ALA A 60 -26.79 -15.12 -2.35
CA ALA A 60 -26.65 -14.72 -3.76
C ALA A 60 -27.28 -15.74 -4.72
N GLN A 61 -27.17 -17.06 -4.42
CA GLN A 61 -27.83 -18.12 -5.18
C GLN A 61 -29.36 -18.05 -5.10
N LYS A 62 -29.91 -17.32 -4.12
CA LYS A 62 -31.34 -17.05 -3.95
C LYS A 62 -31.73 -15.63 -4.36
N ASP A 63 -30.98 -15.01 -5.25
CA ASP A 63 -31.15 -13.65 -5.75
C ASP A 63 -31.07 -12.53 -4.69
N TYR A 64 -30.62 -12.85 -3.47
CA TYR A 64 -30.35 -11.84 -2.45
C TYR A 64 -28.91 -11.39 -2.51
N LYS A 65 -28.67 -10.30 -3.24
CA LYS A 65 -27.33 -9.74 -3.43
C LYS A 65 -26.94 -8.85 -2.23
N LEU A 66 -25.86 -9.21 -1.56
CA LEU A 66 -25.25 -8.46 -0.47
C LEU A 66 -23.79 -8.16 -0.87
N PRO A 67 -23.48 -6.99 -1.42
CA PRO A 67 -22.11 -6.63 -1.76
C PRO A 67 -21.23 -6.61 -0.51
N ILE A 68 -19.94 -6.94 -0.68
CA ILE A 68 -18.98 -7.02 0.42
C ILE A 68 -17.87 -6.02 0.16
N ALA A 69 -17.41 -5.34 1.21
CA ALA A 69 -16.12 -4.66 1.26
C ALA A 69 -15.33 -5.18 2.47
N VAL A 70 -14.02 -5.25 2.33
CA VAL A 70 -13.12 -5.63 3.44
C VAL A 70 -12.39 -4.38 3.91
N ARG A 71 -12.40 -4.16 5.22
CA ARG A 71 -11.85 -2.97 5.84
C ARG A 71 -10.74 -3.34 6.83
N GLY A 72 -9.57 -2.74 6.64
CA GLY A 72 -8.51 -2.70 7.63
C GLY A 72 -8.76 -1.58 8.65
N SER A 73 -7.90 -0.59 8.68
CA SER A 73 -8.01 0.56 9.60
C SER A 73 -8.90 1.69 9.08
N GLY A 74 -9.51 1.56 7.91
CA GLY A 74 -10.35 2.61 7.31
C GLY A 74 -9.57 3.83 6.81
N LEU A 75 -8.35 3.60 6.35
CA LEU A 75 -7.45 4.65 5.85
C LEU A 75 -7.42 4.73 4.32
N ASP A 76 -8.32 4.03 3.64
CA ASP A 76 -8.40 4.05 2.19
C ASP A 76 -8.85 5.42 1.69
N THR A 77 -8.20 5.90 0.63
CA THR A 77 -8.48 7.19 -0.01
C THR A 77 -9.31 7.03 -1.28
N THR A 78 -9.68 5.80 -1.64
CA THR A 78 -10.37 5.48 -2.91
C THR A 78 -11.82 5.05 -2.72
N GLY A 79 -12.26 4.82 -1.48
CA GLY A 79 -13.59 4.27 -1.18
C GLY A 79 -13.67 2.74 -1.34
N GLY A 80 -12.52 2.06 -1.49
CA GLY A 80 -12.46 0.62 -1.73
C GLY A 80 -12.95 -0.24 -0.56
N ASP A 81 -13.01 0.32 0.64
CA ASP A 81 -13.51 -0.34 1.85
C ASP A 81 -14.97 0.03 2.20
N LEU A 82 -15.66 0.78 1.33
CA LEU A 82 -17.05 1.18 1.50
C LEU A 82 -18.00 0.31 0.66
N THR A 83 -19.20 0.05 1.18
CA THR A 83 -20.24 -0.73 0.48
C THR A 83 -21.64 -0.42 1.01
N THR A 84 -22.65 -0.65 0.20
CA THR A 84 -24.05 -0.65 0.66
C THR A 84 -24.49 -1.96 1.34
N GLY A 85 -23.62 -2.96 1.38
CA GLY A 85 -23.90 -4.31 1.87
C GLY A 85 -23.28 -4.63 3.22
N LEU A 86 -22.29 -5.52 3.24
CA LEU A 86 -21.58 -5.97 4.43
C LEU A 86 -20.13 -5.47 4.40
N VAL A 87 -19.72 -4.73 5.41
CA VAL A 87 -18.31 -4.46 5.69
C VAL A 87 -17.76 -5.59 6.58
N ILE A 88 -16.67 -6.22 6.18
CA ILE A 88 -15.91 -7.17 6.99
C ILE A 88 -14.67 -6.45 7.52
N SER A 89 -14.64 -6.17 8.83
CA SER A 89 -13.49 -5.56 9.50
C SER A 89 -12.48 -6.63 9.89
N THR A 90 -11.20 -6.41 9.55
CA THR A 90 -10.11 -7.34 9.91
C THR A 90 -9.43 -6.98 11.23
N GLU A 91 -9.97 -6.05 12.03
CA GLU A 91 -9.34 -5.52 13.24
C GLU A 91 -9.01 -6.58 14.30
N LYS A 92 -9.76 -7.69 14.36
CA LYS A 92 -9.53 -8.81 15.27
C LYS A 92 -8.54 -9.84 14.73
N LEU A 93 -8.24 -9.82 13.45
CA LEU A 93 -7.20 -10.64 12.85
C LEU A 93 -5.82 -9.97 13.02
N ASN A 94 -5.41 -9.73 14.24
CA ASN A 94 -4.29 -8.87 14.60
C ASN A 94 -3.14 -9.61 15.31
N LYS A 95 -3.03 -10.92 15.14
CA LYS A 95 -2.00 -11.74 15.78
C LYS A 95 -0.75 -11.84 14.92
N ILE A 96 0.40 -11.55 15.50
CA ILE A 96 1.72 -11.98 15.00
C ILE A 96 1.90 -13.41 15.47
N LYS A 97 1.86 -14.38 14.55
CA LYS A 97 1.87 -15.81 14.88
C LYS A 97 3.26 -16.34 15.16
N GLU A 98 4.24 -15.88 14.35
CA GLU A 98 5.61 -16.37 14.43
C GLU A 98 6.58 -15.33 13.86
N ILE A 99 7.74 -15.17 14.47
CA ILE A 99 8.87 -14.39 13.95
C ILE A 99 10.08 -15.32 13.87
N ASP A 100 10.47 -15.68 12.66
CA ASP A 100 11.73 -16.38 12.41
C ASP A 100 12.81 -15.37 12.06
N ALA A 101 13.59 -14.98 13.08
CA ALA A 101 14.67 -13.99 12.90
C ALA A 101 15.85 -14.55 12.09
N HIS A 102 16.06 -15.88 12.08
CA HIS A 102 17.15 -16.50 11.34
C HIS A 102 16.87 -16.46 9.82
N ASP A 103 15.68 -16.89 9.41
CA ASP A 103 15.28 -16.92 7.99
C ASP A 103 14.67 -15.58 7.55
N ARG A 104 14.53 -14.63 8.49
CA ARG A 104 13.91 -13.31 8.27
C ARG A 104 12.51 -13.43 7.68
N LEU A 105 11.72 -14.30 8.25
CA LEU A 105 10.33 -14.51 7.91
C LEU A 105 9.44 -14.16 9.11
N VAL A 106 8.26 -13.62 8.82
CA VAL A 106 7.24 -13.39 9.85
C VAL A 106 5.88 -13.85 9.35
N HIS A 107 5.14 -14.56 10.19
CA HIS A 107 3.78 -14.99 9.93
C HIS A 107 2.80 -14.14 10.73
N VAL A 108 1.92 -13.44 10.04
CA VAL A 108 0.95 -12.51 10.65
C VAL A 108 -0.46 -12.72 10.09
N GLN A 109 -1.44 -12.30 10.86
CA GLN A 109 -2.80 -12.10 10.36
C GLN A 109 -2.92 -10.75 9.64
N SER A 110 -3.86 -10.65 8.71
CA SER A 110 -4.00 -9.50 7.79
C SER A 110 -4.33 -8.16 8.45
N GLY A 111 -4.96 -8.19 9.62
CA GLY A 111 -5.31 -7.00 10.40
C GLY A 111 -4.20 -6.50 11.33
N VAL A 112 -3.02 -7.16 11.36
CA VAL A 112 -1.84 -6.63 12.06
C VAL A 112 -1.45 -5.32 11.39
N THR A 113 -1.24 -4.26 12.19
CA THR A 113 -0.79 -2.98 11.66
C THR A 113 0.72 -2.96 11.46
N ILE A 114 1.19 -2.11 10.54
CA ILE A 114 2.64 -1.97 10.29
C ILE A 114 3.39 -1.48 11.54
N GLY A 115 2.75 -0.61 12.35
CA GLY A 115 3.32 -0.15 13.61
C GLY A 115 3.48 -1.27 14.63
N GLN A 116 2.46 -2.14 14.79
CA GLN A 116 2.53 -3.31 15.66
C GLN A 116 3.63 -4.28 15.18
N LEU A 117 3.66 -4.55 13.87
CA LEU A 117 4.64 -5.46 13.29
C LEU A 117 6.08 -4.95 13.49
N ASN A 118 6.36 -3.70 13.08
CA ASN A 118 7.70 -3.14 13.20
C ASN A 118 8.15 -2.99 14.67
N SER A 119 7.23 -2.73 15.59
CA SER A 119 7.54 -2.71 17.04
C SER A 119 7.98 -4.10 17.54
N ALA A 120 7.31 -5.17 17.08
CA ALA A 120 7.71 -6.53 17.43
C ALA A 120 9.03 -6.96 16.76
N LEU A 121 9.23 -6.62 15.49
CA LEU A 121 10.43 -6.93 14.73
C LEU A 121 11.67 -6.20 15.25
N ALA A 122 11.51 -4.98 15.78
CA ALA A 122 12.62 -4.18 16.32
C ALA A 122 13.37 -4.89 17.45
N ALA A 123 12.68 -5.72 18.25
CA ALA A 123 13.32 -6.55 19.29
C ALA A 123 14.33 -7.57 18.72
N HIS A 124 14.21 -7.89 17.43
CA HIS A 124 15.08 -8.79 16.69
C HIS A 124 16.06 -8.06 15.76
N GLY A 125 16.10 -6.73 15.80
CA GLY A 125 16.88 -5.91 14.86
C GLY A 125 16.35 -5.94 13.42
N LEU A 126 15.07 -6.27 13.24
CA LEU A 126 14.41 -6.44 11.95
C LEU A 126 13.33 -5.37 11.74
N MET A 127 12.96 -5.14 10.48
CA MET A 127 11.84 -4.30 10.07
C MET A 127 11.20 -4.81 8.78
N LEU A 128 9.92 -4.52 8.60
CA LEU A 128 9.32 -4.52 7.27
C LEU A 128 9.61 -3.15 6.63
N PRO A 129 10.39 -3.10 5.52
CA PRO A 129 10.82 -1.82 4.95
C PRO A 129 9.73 -1.23 4.04
N VAL A 130 8.64 -0.82 4.68
CA VAL A 130 7.51 -0.10 4.09
C VAL A 130 7.25 1.12 4.96
N ASN A 131 7.29 2.32 4.36
CA ASN A 131 7.09 3.60 5.03
C ASN A 131 5.63 4.05 4.86
N ALA A 132 4.72 3.35 5.53
CA ALA A 132 3.29 3.64 5.53
C ALA A 132 2.83 4.20 6.89
N ASP A 133 1.58 4.69 6.97
CA ASP A 133 0.99 5.08 8.25
C ASP A 133 1.05 3.88 9.23
N PRO A 134 1.59 4.05 10.45
CA PRO A 134 1.71 2.94 11.41
C PRO A 134 0.40 2.21 11.71
N ARG A 135 -0.74 2.81 11.42
CA ARG A 135 -2.09 2.23 11.60
C ARG A 135 -2.54 1.37 10.42
N GLU A 136 -1.90 1.48 9.26
CA GLU A 136 -2.26 0.65 8.09
C GLU A 136 -2.03 -0.83 8.37
N THR A 137 -2.97 -1.65 7.89
CA THR A 137 -2.91 -3.10 8.09
C THR A 137 -2.19 -3.79 6.95
N ILE A 138 -1.51 -4.90 7.26
CA ILE A 138 -0.75 -5.68 6.27
C ILE A 138 -1.66 -6.14 5.12
N GLY A 139 -2.89 -6.57 5.42
CA GLY A 139 -3.86 -6.97 4.38
C GLY A 139 -4.24 -5.83 3.44
N ALA A 140 -4.40 -4.60 3.96
CA ALA A 140 -4.70 -3.42 3.15
C ALA A 140 -3.52 -3.03 2.25
N LEU A 141 -2.29 -3.04 2.78
CA LEU A 141 -1.08 -2.77 1.98
C LEU A 141 -0.95 -3.71 0.77
N ILE A 142 -1.29 -4.99 0.93
CA ILE A 142 -1.29 -5.96 -0.17
C ILE A 142 -2.43 -5.70 -1.13
N ALA A 143 -3.66 -5.51 -0.61
CA ALA A 143 -4.85 -5.29 -1.42
C ALA A 143 -4.77 -4.03 -2.29
N ASN A 144 -4.04 -3.01 -1.81
CA ASN A 144 -3.79 -1.75 -2.53
C ASN A 144 -2.46 -1.74 -3.29
N SER A 145 -1.64 -2.80 -3.19
CA SER A 145 -0.29 -2.86 -3.78
C SER A 145 0.59 -1.67 -3.37
N ALA A 146 0.61 -1.36 -2.08
CA ALA A 146 1.22 -0.15 -1.55
C ALA A 146 2.69 0.00 -1.95
N THR A 147 3.06 1.20 -2.34
CA THR A 147 4.42 1.66 -2.60
C THR A 147 4.68 2.95 -1.83
N ASP A 148 5.91 3.20 -1.44
CA ASP A 148 6.31 4.33 -0.61
C ASP A 148 7.74 4.80 -0.89
N SER A 149 8.25 5.74 -0.11
CA SER A 149 9.60 6.30 -0.29
C SER A 149 10.73 5.26 -0.20
N PHE A 150 10.53 4.15 0.52
CA PHE A 150 11.50 3.04 0.56
C PHE A 150 11.54 2.23 -0.73
N ALA A 151 10.54 2.41 -1.60
CA ALA A 151 10.46 1.68 -2.86
C ALA A 151 11.66 1.98 -3.79
N SER A 152 12.33 3.11 -3.63
CA SER A 152 13.56 3.44 -4.36
C SER A 152 14.68 2.41 -4.14
N ARG A 153 14.76 1.82 -2.94
CA ARG A 153 15.75 0.81 -2.55
C ARG A 153 15.19 -0.61 -2.50
N PHE A 154 14.00 -0.78 -1.95
CA PHE A 154 13.45 -2.08 -1.62
C PHE A 154 12.31 -2.52 -2.55
N GLY A 155 11.77 -1.61 -3.35
CA GLY A 155 10.54 -1.83 -4.11
C GLY A 155 9.30 -1.77 -3.22
N GLY A 156 8.12 -2.02 -3.81
CA GLY A 156 6.85 -2.01 -3.07
C GLY A 156 6.66 -3.23 -2.19
N ILE A 157 5.55 -3.23 -1.42
CA ILE A 157 5.18 -4.31 -0.48
C ILE A 157 5.23 -5.70 -1.12
N MET A 158 4.92 -5.82 -2.41
CA MET A 158 4.91 -7.08 -3.15
C MET A 158 6.24 -7.83 -3.12
N ASN A 159 7.37 -7.14 -2.93
CA ASN A 159 8.69 -7.77 -2.87
C ASN A 159 8.93 -8.53 -1.56
N PHE A 160 8.14 -8.24 -0.54
CA PHE A 160 8.26 -8.81 0.80
C PHE A 160 7.27 -9.92 1.08
N ILE A 161 6.25 -10.12 0.24
CA ILE A 161 5.28 -11.18 0.45
C ILE A 161 5.85 -12.51 -0.05
N ASP A 162 5.91 -13.50 0.84
CA ASP A 162 6.28 -14.87 0.47
C ASP A 162 5.04 -15.68 0.03
N ARG A 163 3.99 -15.63 0.84
CA ARG A 163 2.69 -16.26 0.56
C ARG A 163 1.56 -15.61 1.35
N ILE A 164 0.34 -15.80 0.89
CA ILE A 164 -0.88 -15.38 1.58
C ILE A 164 -1.88 -16.53 1.68
N GLU A 165 -2.73 -16.45 2.72
CA GLU A 165 -3.98 -17.20 2.79
C GLU A 165 -5.12 -16.26 2.44
N VAL A 166 -6.01 -16.74 1.56
CA VAL A 166 -7.19 -15.99 1.10
C VAL A 166 -8.42 -16.85 1.26
N VAL A 167 -9.47 -16.32 1.86
CA VAL A 167 -10.80 -16.92 1.84
C VAL A 167 -11.53 -16.46 0.59
N LEU A 168 -11.86 -17.41 -0.28
CA LEU A 168 -12.58 -17.18 -1.53
C LEU A 168 -14.07 -16.92 -1.30
N PRO A 169 -14.81 -16.36 -2.27
CA PRO A 169 -16.26 -16.14 -2.15
C PRO A 169 -17.07 -17.40 -1.84
N SER A 170 -16.57 -18.59 -2.19
CA SER A 170 -17.16 -19.89 -1.84
C SER A 170 -17.01 -20.24 -0.34
N GLY A 171 -16.16 -19.51 0.40
CA GLY A 171 -15.74 -19.84 1.76
C GLY A 171 -14.63 -20.89 1.84
N ASP A 172 -14.02 -21.26 0.70
CA ASP A 172 -12.84 -22.11 0.68
C ASP A 172 -11.57 -21.28 0.89
N CYS A 173 -10.57 -21.86 1.57
CA CYS A 173 -9.27 -21.22 1.73
C CYS A 173 -8.34 -21.59 0.57
N LEU A 174 -7.66 -20.59 0.04
CA LEU A 174 -6.58 -20.73 -0.93
C LEU A 174 -5.29 -20.23 -0.28
N GLN A 175 -4.24 -21.05 -0.31
CA GLN A 175 -2.89 -20.61 0.05
C GLN A 175 -2.05 -20.48 -1.22
N THR A 176 -1.48 -19.30 -1.44
CA THR A 176 -0.55 -19.09 -2.55
C THR A 176 0.78 -19.76 -2.25
N SER A 177 1.44 -20.26 -3.29
CA SER A 177 2.78 -20.84 -3.19
C SER A 177 3.46 -20.87 -4.53
N ARG A 178 4.79 -20.80 -4.51
CA ARG A 178 5.61 -20.98 -5.72
C ARG A 178 5.65 -22.46 -6.09
N LEU A 179 5.05 -22.80 -7.21
CA LEU A 179 4.92 -24.16 -7.70
C LEU A 179 5.90 -24.40 -8.85
N ASN A 180 6.63 -25.51 -8.80
CA ASN A 180 7.31 -26.04 -9.98
C ASN A 180 6.29 -26.74 -10.90
N LYS A 181 6.72 -27.14 -12.09
CA LYS A 181 5.86 -27.77 -13.10
C LYS A 181 5.13 -29.01 -12.58
N TYR A 182 5.79 -29.85 -11.79
CA TYR A 182 5.19 -31.06 -11.22
C TYR A 182 4.09 -30.71 -10.20
N SER A 183 4.40 -29.82 -9.25
CA SER A 183 3.44 -29.36 -8.24
C SER A 183 2.24 -28.65 -8.86
N LEU A 184 2.45 -27.84 -9.90
CA LEU A 184 1.37 -27.20 -10.66
C LEU A 184 0.46 -28.23 -11.33
N THR A 185 1.03 -29.26 -11.96
CA THR A 185 0.24 -30.35 -12.57
C THR A 185 -0.60 -31.06 -11.52
N LYS A 186 -0.02 -31.34 -10.33
CA LYS A 186 -0.75 -31.93 -9.20
C LYS A 186 -1.90 -31.03 -8.73
N LYS A 187 -1.69 -29.73 -8.58
CA LYS A 187 -2.77 -28.77 -8.22
C LYS A 187 -3.88 -28.75 -9.27
N LYS A 188 -3.52 -28.71 -10.55
CA LYS A 188 -4.49 -28.71 -11.67
C LYS A 188 -5.31 -30.00 -11.77
N SER A 189 -4.81 -31.11 -11.28
CA SER A 189 -5.52 -32.40 -11.30
C SER A 189 -6.56 -32.53 -10.19
N THR A 190 -6.58 -31.63 -9.20
CA THR A 190 -7.58 -31.66 -8.13
C THR A 190 -8.96 -31.24 -8.64
N ASN A 191 -10.00 -31.98 -8.21
CA ASN A 191 -11.39 -31.67 -8.61
C ASN A 191 -12.09 -30.80 -7.52
N ASN A 192 -11.50 -29.64 -7.24
CA ASN A 192 -12.01 -28.62 -6.33
C ASN A 192 -11.85 -27.23 -6.92
N ILE A 193 -12.33 -26.19 -6.21
CA ILE A 193 -12.25 -24.81 -6.68
C ILE A 193 -10.80 -24.33 -6.87
N GLU A 194 -9.88 -24.76 -6.01
CA GLU A 194 -8.46 -24.44 -6.15
C GLU A 194 -7.89 -24.98 -7.46
N GLY A 195 -8.16 -26.25 -7.77
CA GLY A 195 -7.73 -26.86 -9.04
C GLY A 195 -8.33 -26.18 -10.27
N SER A 196 -9.59 -25.73 -10.19
CA SER A 196 -10.21 -24.93 -11.26
C SER A 196 -9.47 -23.62 -11.47
N ILE A 197 -9.18 -22.88 -10.40
CA ILE A 197 -8.45 -21.60 -10.47
C ILE A 197 -7.08 -21.80 -11.15
N TYR A 198 -6.31 -22.80 -10.72
CA TYR A 198 -5.01 -23.10 -11.36
C TYR A 198 -5.14 -23.45 -12.85
N ARG A 199 -6.15 -24.24 -13.23
CA ARG A 199 -6.42 -24.58 -14.66
C ARG A 199 -6.78 -23.34 -15.45
N ASP A 200 -7.72 -22.54 -14.94
CA ASP A 200 -8.28 -21.41 -15.68
C ASP A 200 -7.28 -20.27 -15.81
N ILE A 201 -6.55 -19.92 -14.76
CA ILE A 201 -5.49 -18.88 -14.84
C ILE A 201 -4.34 -19.35 -15.75
N THR A 202 -3.95 -20.64 -15.66
CA THR A 202 -2.92 -21.17 -16.58
C THR A 202 -3.36 -21.09 -18.04
N ARG A 203 -4.64 -21.42 -18.33
CA ARG A 203 -5.22 -21.34 -19.66
C ARG A 203 -5.31 -19.89 -20.14
N LEU A 204 -5.82 -18.98 -19.30
CA LEU A 204 -5.95 -17.56 -19.61
C LEU A 204 -4.59 -16.94 -20.00
N ILE A 205 -3.52 -17.30 -19.28
CA ILE A 205 -2.15 -16.86 -19.60
C ILE A 205 -1.70 -17.44 -20.94
N ALA A 206 -1.98 -18.72 -21.20
CA ALA A 206 -1.55 -19.39 -22.44
C ALA A 206 -2.30 -18.90 -23.68
N ASP A 207 -3.58 -18.56 -23.53
CA ASP A 207 -4.46 -18.18 -24.64
C ASP A 207 -4.33 -16.69 -25.04
N ASN A 208 -3.65 -15.87 -24.22
CA ASN A 208 -3.57 -14.41 -24.44
C ASN A 208 -2.12 -13.86 -24.38
N PRO A 209 -1.16 -14.42 -25.14
CA PRO A 209 0.25 -14.00 -25.05
C PRO A 209 0.46 -12.54 -25.45
N ASP A 210 -0.22 -12.06 -26.50
CA ASP A 210 -0.05 -10.69 -27.01
C ASP A 210 -0.56 -9.62 -26.03
N ILE A 211 -1.70 -9.90 -25.37
CA ILE A 211 -2.24 -9.01 -24.33
C ILE A 211 -1.27 -8.93 -23.15
N LEU A 212 -0.73 -10.08 -22.74
CA LEU A 212 0.19 -10.15 -21.61
C LEU A 212 1.53 -9.47 -21.91
N GLU A 213 2.02 -9.54 -23.14
CA GLU A 213 3.23 -8.82 -23.55
C GLU A 213 3.05 -7.31 -23.41
N ASN A 214 1.88 -6.77 -23.81
CA ASN A 214 1.55 -5.36 -23.65
C ASN A 214 1.41 -4.90 -22.18
N LEU A 215 1.23 -5.84 -21.24
CA LEU A 215 1.17 -5.57 -19.79
C LEU A 215 2.55 -5.63 -19.13
N ARG A 216 3.59 -6.11 -19.83
CA ARG A 216 4.92 -6.38 -19.24
C ARG A 216 5.57 -5.12 -18.65
N ASP A 217 5.41 -3.99 -19.31
CA ASP A 217 6.02 -2.73 -18.91
C ASP A 217 5.10 -1.88 -18.02
N ARG A 218 3.87 -2.34 -17.80
CA ARG A 218 2.96 -1.64 -16.90
C ARG A 218 3.34 -1.88 -15.45
N ARG A 219 3.33 -0.82 -14.67
CA ARG A 219 3.59 -0.84 -13.23
C ARG A 219 2.40 -0.42 -12.38
N ASP A 220 1.30 -0.09 -13.01
CA ASP A 220 0.02 0.10 -12.40
C ASP A 220 -0.60 -1.28 -12.07
N PHE A 221 -1.22 -1.42 -10.89
CA PHE A 221 -1.79 -2.67 -10.38
C PHE A 221 -3.31 -2.70 -10.45
N SER A 222 -3.96 -1.67 -10.99
CA SER A 222 -5.39 -1.68 -11.23
C SER A 222 -5.75 -2.62 -12.39
N GLY A 223 -6.82 -3.40 -12.24
CA GLY A 223 -7.28 -4.33 -13.27
C GLY A 223 -6.44 -5.61 -13.43
N TYR A 224 -5.68 -5.99 -12.42
CA TYR A 224 -4.91 -7.24 -12.32
C TYR A 224 -3.77 -7.43 -13.35
N PRO A 225 -3.01 -6.40 -13.74
CA PRO A 225 -1.92 -6.56 -14.71
C PRO A 225 -0.82 -7.49 -14.20
N SER A 226 -0.73 -7.68 -12.89
CA SER A 226 0.23 -8.59 -12.25
C SER A 226 0.05 -10.06 -12.62
N ILE A 227 -1.02 -10.43 -13.33
CA ILE A 227 -1.22 -11.80 -13.85
C ILE A 227 -0.04 -12.28 -14.69
N ILE A 228 0.66 -11.38 -15.38
CA ILE A 228 1.88 -11.68 -16.15
C ILE A 228 2.98 -12.28 -15.27
N HIS A 229 3.01 -11.94 -14.00
CA HIS A 229 4.02 -12.41 -13.05
C HIS A 229 3.67 -13.77 -12.41
N CYS A 230 2.48 -14.31 -12.69
CA CYS A 230 2.09 -15.64 -12.20
C CYS A 230 2.94 -16.74 -12.84
N SER A 231 3.37 -16.57 -14.08
CA SER A 231 4.23 -17.53 -14.78
C SER A 231 5.62 -16.93 -14.98
N ARG A 232 6.64 -17.55 -14.41
CA ARG A 232 8.02 -17.07 -14.42
C ARG A 232 8.98 -18.12 -14.98
N ASN A 233 10.17 -17.65 -15.43
CA ASN A 233 11.22 -18.51 -15.95
C ASN A 233 10.71 -19.45 -17.06
N ASN A 234 10.02 -18.90 -18.07
CA ASN A 234 9.44 -19.67 -19.17
C ASN A 234 8.53 -20.82 -18.69
N GLY A 235 7.67 -20.54 -17.72
CA GLY A 235 6.70 -21.50 -17.19
C GLY A 235 7.27 -22.53 -16.22
N LYS A 236 8.53 -22.42 -15.79
CA LYS A 236 9.13 -23.33 -14.80
C LYS A 236 8.61 -23.10 -13.39
N ILE A 237 8.17 -21.87 -13.07
CA ILE A 237 7.61 -21.48 -11.79
C ILE A 237 6.25 -20.85 -12.03
N PHE A 238 5.26 -21.26 -11.26
CA PHE A 238 3.92 -20.69 -11.26
C PHE A 238 3.51 -20.28 -9.84
N ASP A 239 2.91 -19.09 -9.71
CA ASP A 239 2.47 -18.54 -8.43
C ASP A 239 1.21 -17.70 -8.64
N LEU A 240 0.18 -17.92 -7.83
CA LEU A 240 -1.05 -17.11 -7.88
C LEU A 240 -0.93 -15.80 -7.07
N LEU A 241 0.07 -15.67 -6.22
CA LEU A 241 0.24 -14.51 -5.36
C LEU A 241 0.12 -13.17 -6.11
N PRO A 242 0.74 -12.99 -7.31
CA PRO A 242 0.72 -11.70 -7.99
C PRO A 242 -0.67 -11.12 -8.30
N ILE A 243 -1.68 -11.96 -8.53
CA ILE A 243 -3.03 -11.47 -8.87
C ILE A 243 -3.75 -10.80 -7.69
N PHE A 244 -3.28 -11.03 -6.47
CA PHE A 244 -3.89 -10.44 -5.27
C PHE A 244 -3.35 -9.04 -4.95
N PHE A 245 -2.22 -8.64 -5.56
CA PHE A 245 -1.73 -7.28 -5.44
C PHE A 245 -2.65 -6.30 -6.18
N GLY A 246 -3.11 -5.28 -5.46
CA GLY A 246 -4.07 -4.32 -6.01
C GLY A 246 -5.47 -4.89 -6.27
N SER A 247 -5.81 -6.06 -5.72
CA SER A 247 -7.11 -6.70 -5.93
C SER A 247 -8.27 -6.05 -5.18
N GLN A 248 -8.00 -5.20 -4.21
CA GLN A 248 -8.99 -4.48 -3.40
C GLN A 248 -10.14 -5.38 -2.93
N SER A 249 -9.79 -6.57 -2.44
CA SER A 249 -10.72 -7.59 -1.92
C SER A 249 -11.71 -8.18 -2.94
N THR A 250 -11.61 -7.88 -4.23
CA THR A 250 -12.52 -8.37 -5.27
C THR A 250 -12.36 -9.86 -5.57
N LEU A 251 -11.21 -10.47 -5.21
CA LEU A 251 -10.93 -11.89 -5.42
C LEU A 251 -11.13 -12.75 -4.16
N GLY A 252 -11.20 -12.12 -2.99
CA GLY A 252 -11.35 -12.81 -1.71
C GLY A 252 -10.82 -11.96 -0.55
N VAL A 253 -10.90 -12.51 0.66
CA VAL A 253 -10.45 -11.86 1.89
C VAL A 253 -9.11 -12.45 2.30
N ILE A 254 -8.06 -11.63 2.33
CA ILE A 254 -6.73 -12.03 2.84
C ILE A 254 -6.84 -12.16 4.35
N THR A 255 -6.45 -13.32 4.90
CA THR A 255 -6.53 -13.62 6.33
C THR A 255 -5.18 -13.75 6.99
N GLU A 256 -4.20 -14.34 6.31
CA GLU A 256 -2.86 -14.56 6.83
C GLU A 256 -1.82 -14.26 5.76
N VAL A 257 -0.65 -13.83 6.23
CA VAL A 257 0.46 -13.42 5.37
C VAL A 257 1.78 -13.91 5.96
N ILE A 258 2.63 -14.49 5.13
CA ILE A 258 4.04 -14.71 5.45
C ILE A 258 4.85 -13.66 4.69
N LEU A 259 5.62 -12.88 5.45
CA LEU A 259 6.42 -11.76 4.97
C LEU A 259 7.90 -12.07 5.13
N ARG A 260 8.70 -11.59 4.20
CA ARG A 260 10.14 -11.41 4.39
C ARG A 260 10.38 -10.06 5.02
N VAL A 261 11.35 -10.00 5.91
CA VAL A 261 11.73 -8.78 6.61
C VAL A 261 13.22 -8.51 6.42
N GLU A 262 13.62 -7.26 6.65
CA GLU A 262 15.00 -6.82 6.47
C GLU A 262 15.61 -6.41 7.80
N ILE A 263 16.94 -6.40 7.86
CA ILE A 263 17.68 -5.86 8.99
C ILE A 263 17.45 -4.35 9.05
N ILE A 264 17.19 -3.82 10.24
CA ILE A 264 17.09 -2.38 10.44
C ILE A 264 18.35 -1.71 9.93
N PRO A 265 18.24 -0.81 8.94
CA PRO A 265 19.41 -0.13 8.42
C PRO A 265 20.03 0.80 9.48
N PRO A 266 21.33 1.10 9.39
CA PRO A 266 21.96 2.12 10.25
C PRO A 266 21.25 3.46 10.17
N THR A 267 21.47 4.34 11.15
CA THR A 267 20.91 5.69 11.15
C THR A 267 21.21 6.39 9.82
N PRO A 268 20.19 6.86 9.10
CA PRO A 268 20.38 7.47 7.80
C PRO A 268 20.98 8.89 7.92
N HIS A 269 21.66 9.31 6.87
CA HIS A 269 22.02 10.70 6.62
C HIS A 269 21.05 11.29 5.59
N HIS A 270 20.52 12.47 5.87
CA HIS A 270 19.44 13.08 5.11
C HIS A 270 19.92 14.30 4.31
N LEU A 271 19.32 14.50 3.13
CA LEU A 271 19.52 15.65 2.27
C LEU A 271 18.17 16.09 1.71
N LEU A 272 17.85 17.38 1.85
CA LEU A 272 16.76 18.05 1.14
C LEU A 272 17.36 19.09 0.21
N ALA A 273 17.12 18.97 -1.08
CA ALA A 273 17.58 19.92 -2.10
C ALA A 273 16.40 20.60 -2.78
N THR A 274 16.50 21.91 -3.02
CA THR A 274 15.46 22.73 -3.65
C THR A 274 15.99 23.30 -4.96
N PHE A 275 15.15 23.26 -5.99
CA PHE A 275 15.46 23.63 -7.36
C PHE A 275 14.42 24.60 -7.91
N SER A 276 14.86 25.62 -8.64
CA SER A 276 13.95 26.56 -9.30
C SER A 276 13.35 26.01 -10.62
N SER A 277 13.85 24.89 -11.14
CA SER A 277 13.30 24.28 -12.35
C SER A 277 13.15 22.79 -12.22
N PHE A 278 12.08 22.24 -12.81
CA PHE A 278 11.83 20.81 -12.88
C PHE A 278 13.02 20.05 -13.49
N ARG A 279 13.59 20.53 -14.57
CA ARG A 279 14.70 19.88 -15.26
C ARG A 279 15.88 19.60 -14.33
N THR A 280 16.32 20.61 -13.59
CA THR A 280 17.45 20.45 -12.65
C THR A 280 17.12 19.56 -11.49
N ALA A 281 15.88 19.58 -10.99
CA ALA A 281 15.40 18.66 -9.96
C ALA A 281 15.37 17.21 -10.45
N ASN A 282 14.88 17.00 -11.66
CA ASN A 282 14.82 15.68 -12.29
C ASN A 282 16.22 15.10 -12.57
N ASP A 283 17.16 15.91 -13.07
CA ASP A 283 18.56 15.50 -13.28
C ASP A 283 19.19 15.06 -11.95
N PHE A 284 18.93 15.80 -10.88
CA PHE A 284 19.39 15.46 -9.54
C PHE A 284 18.72 14.18 -9.00
N LEU A 285 17.42 14.01 -9.21
CA LEU A 285 16.68 12.81 -8.81
C LEU A 285 17.29 11.55 -9.44
N TYR A 286 17.58 11.60 -10.76
CA TYR A 286 18.25 10.49 -11.46
C TYR A 286 19.66 10.23 -10.95
N PHE A 287 20.41 11.29 -10.62
CA PHE A 287 21.74 11.15 -10.03
C PHE A 287 21.67 10.48 -8.64
N ALA A 288 20.82 11.00 -7.75
CA ALA A 288 20.63 10.46 -6.40
C ALA A 288 20.18 8.98 -6.42
N LYS A 289 19.26 8.62 -7.33
CA LYS A 289 18.81 7.23 -7.52
C LYS A 289 19.96 6.26 -7.79
N LYS A 290 20.98 6.67 -8.60
CA LYS A 290 22.15 5.82 -8.90
C LYS A 290 23.02 5.53 -7.66
N LEU A 291 22.90 6.34 -6.61
CA LEU A 291 23.63 6.14 -5.35
C LEU A 291 22.91 5.17 -4.40
N ASN A 292 21.81 4.57 -4.83
CA ASN A 292 21.00 3.62 -4.03
C ASN A 292 20.58 4.22 -2.68
N PRO A 293 19.76 5.28 -2.68
CA PRO A 293 19.23 5.89 -1.45
C PRO A 293 18.32 4.91 -0.70
N LEU A 294 18.16 5.12 0.61
CA LEU A 294 17.15 4.44 1.42
C LEU A 294 15.75 4.97 1.07
N GLU A 295 15.63 6.29 1.02
CA GLU A 295 14.43 7.02 0.62
C GLU A 295 14.78 8.00 -0.50
N LEU A 296 13.85 8.19 -1.43
CA LEU A 296 13.99 9.17 -2.50
C LEU A 296 12.61 9.66 -2.90
N ASP A 297 12.33 10.92 -2.60
CA ASP A 297 11.03 11.55 -2.84
C ASP A 297 11.19 12.85 -3.62
N PHE A 298 10.18 13.17 -4.40
CA PHE A 298 10.08 14.38 -5.19
C PHE A 298 8.78 15.10 -4.86
N TYR A 299 8.86 16.40 -4.62
CA TYR A 299 7.72 17.25 -4.30
C TYR A 299 7.85 18.61 -4.99
N ASP A 300 6.77 19.35 -5.08
CA ASP A 300 6.83 20.79 -5.33
C ASP A 300 6.70 21.59 -4.01
N SER A 301 6.99 22.91 -4.05
CA SER A 301 6.89 23.76 -2.87
C SER A 301 5.45 24.03 -2.42
N ASN A 302 4.45 23.69 -3.23
CA ASN A 302 3.03 23.88 -2.87
C ASN A 302 2.62 22.98 -1.73
N ILE A 303 3.29 21.81 -1.55
CA ILE A 303 3.06 20.94 -0.40
C ILE A 303 3.34 21.67 0.94
N ILE A 304 4.37 22.52 0.97
CA ILE A 304 4.72 23.30 2.17
C ILE A 304 3.67 24.38 2.41
N LYS A 305 3.27 25.10 1.35
CA LYS A 305 2.25 26.15 1.40
C LYS A 305 0.92 25.58 1.88
N ALA A 306 0.52 24.42 1.30
CA ALA A 306 -0.69 23.71 1.75
C ALA A 306 -0.62 23.35 3.25
N ALA A 307 0.50 22.83 3.73
CA ALA A 307 0.67 22.50 5.15
C ALA A 307 0.60 23.74 6.05
N GLU A 308 1.12 24.89 5.62
CA GLU A 308 1.07 26.17 6.35
C GLU A 308 -0.35 26.73 6.41
N GLU A 309 -1.10 26.69 5.31
CA GLU A 309 -2.51 27.15 5.26
C GLU A 309 -3.40 26.39 6.26
N PHE A 310 -3.06 25.15 6.59
CA PHE A 310 -3.78 24.30 7.55
C PHE A 310 -3.21 24.39 8.98
N GLY A 311 -2.48 25.46 9.30
CA GLY A 311 -2.04 25.78 10.65
C GLY A 311 -0.86 24.95 11.15
N LYS A 312 -0.21 24.16 10.29
CA LYS A 312 1.06 23.51 10.63
C LYS A 312 2.17 24.58 10.57
N LYS A 313 2.85 24.79 11.69
CA LYS A 313 3.99 25.73 11.71
C LYS A 313 5.10 25.16 10.82
N PRO A 314 5.68 25.99 9.93
CA PRO A 314 6.80 25.54 9.12
C PRO A 314 7.94 25.05 10.03
N SER A 315 8.52 23.93 9.65
CA SER A 315 9.75 23.44 10.29
C SER A 315 10.84 24.50 10.13
N PRO A 316 11.77 24.65 11.08
CA PRO A 316 12.95 25.50 10.88
C PRO A 316 13.69 25.20 9.58
N LEU A 317 13.55 23.99 9.04
CA LEU A 317 14.16 23.57 7.76
C LEU A 317 13.41 24.07 6.53
N THR A 318 12.09 24.30 6.62
CA THR A 318 11.26 24.70 5.49
C THR A 318 10.96 26.17 5.46
N ARG A 319 11.16 26.89 6.59
CA ARG A 319 10.77 28.29 6.74
C ARG A 319 11.33 29.25 5.71
N ASN A 320 12.45 28.92 5.08
CA ASN A 320 13.15 29.77 4.12
C ASN A 320 13.49 29.02 2.82
N LEU A 321 12.76 27.95 2.49
CA LEU A 321 12.99 27.27 1.21
C LEU A 321 12.43 28.12 0.08
N PRO A 322 13.20 28.30 -1.01
CA PRO A 322 12.71 28.97 -2.20
C PRO A 322 11.58 28.17 -2.85
N ASP A 323 10.67 28.88 -3.53
CA ASP A 323 9.66 28.24 -4.36
C ASP A 323 10.32 27.40 -5.47
N GLY A 324 9.73 26.24 -5.76
CA GLY A 324 10.21 25.34 -6.79
C GLY A 324 9.98 23.88 -6.47
N PHE A 325 10.94 23.06 -6.85
CA PHE A 325 10.86 21.60 -6.69
C PHE A 325 11.81 21.14 -5.59
N LEU A 326 11.37 20.16 -4.82
CA LEU A 326 12.09 19.59 -3.69
C LEU A 326 12.44 18.13 -3.99
N VAL A 327 13.69 17.77 -3.75
CA VAL A 327 14.11 16.36 -3.76
C VAL A 327 14.67 16.02 -2.39
N TYR A 328 14.02 15.07 -1.76
CA TYR A 328 14.49 14.50 -0.51
C TYR A 328 15.18 13.16 -0.78
N ALA A 329 16.34 12.97 -0.19
CA ALA A 329 17.07 11.72 -0.24
C ALA A 329 17.65 11.37 1.13
N SER A 330 17.56 10.11 1.52
CA SER A 330 18.25 9.58 2.69
C SER A 330 19.16 8.42 2.30
N PHE A 331 20.30 8.31 2.97
CA PHE A 331 21.30 7.25 2.74
C PHE A 331 21.63 6.56 4.05
N SER A 332 21.46 5.25 4.09
CA SER A 332 21.73 4.42 5.25
C SER A 332 22.61 3.24 4.84
N ASP A 333 23.91 3.41 5.05
CA ASP A 333 24.94 2.44 4.73
C ASP A 333 25.92 2.35 5.93
N ASN A 334 26.77 1.34 5.94
CA ASN A 334 27.73 1.15 7.01
C ASN A 334 28.86 2.20 7.01
N GLY A 335 29.24 2.67 8.18
CA GLY A 335 30.36 3.58 8.38
C GLY A 335 30.17 4.94 7.74
N ARG A 336 31.23 5.47 7.08
CA ARG A 336 31.22 6.79 6.44
C ARG A 336 30.61 6.82 5.02
N LEU A 337 30.06 5.70 4.56
CA LEU A 337 29.60 5.60 3.16
C LEU A 337 28.38 6.47 2.92
N SER A 338 27.44 6.52 3.86
CA SER A 338 26.24 7.38 3.76
C SER A 338 26.63 8.85 3.66
N GLN A 339 27.54 9.32 4.50
CA GLN A 339 28.05 10.69 4.45
C GLN A 339 28.70 11.02 3.10
N LYS A 340 29.55 10.12 2.56
CA LYS A 340 30.16 10.30 1.23
C LYS A 340 29.13 10.36 0.11
N LYS A 341 28.00 9.66 0.22
CA LYS A 341 26.91 9.74 -0.76
C LYS A 341 26.23 11.11 -0.71
N VAL A 342 25.97 11.63 0.49
CA VAL A 342 25.46 13.01 0.67
C VAL A 342 26.44 14.03 0.10
N GLU A 343 27.75 13.92 0.39
CA GLU A 343 28.79 14.78 -0.17
C GLU A 343 28.77 14.79 -1.71
N LYS A 344 28.68 13.60 -2.33
CA LYS A 344 28.54 13.49 -3.80
C LYS A 344 27.27 14.16 -4.34
N CYS A 345 26.16 14.06 -3.61
CA CYS A 345 24.93 14.77 -3.97
C CYS A 345 25.14 16.28 -3.92
N LEU A 346 25.80 16.79 -2.87
CA LEU A 346 26.11 18.22 -2.73
C LEU A 346 27.05 18.71 -3.85
N GLU A 347 28.05 17.94 -4.22
CA GLU A 347 28.96 18.25 -5.33
C GLU A 347 28.24 18.30 -6.70
N PHE A 348 27.19 17.50 -6.89
CA PHE A 348 26.40 17.47 -8.13
C PHE A 348 25.42 18.64 -8.25
N LEU A 349 25.07 19.32 -7.13
CA LEU A 349 24.09 20.40 -7.13
C LEU A 349 24.56 21.60 -7.97
N PRO A 350 23.67 22.19 -8.81
CA PRO A 350 23.97 23.45 -9.48
C PRO A 350 24.03 24.59 -8.44
N LYS A 351 24.81 25.64 -8.75
CA LYS A 351 24.96 26.80 -7.84
C LYS A 351 23.65 27.51 -7.50
N SER A 352 22.62 27.34 -8.32
CA SER A 352 21.26 27.87 -8.10
C SER A 352 20.40 27.05 -7.16
N ALA A 353 20.82 25.83 -6.82
CA ALA A 353 20.07 24.98 -5.89
C ALA A 353 20.41 25.33 -4.45
N HIS A 354 19.43 25.21 -3.57
CA HIS A 354 19.61 25.27 -2.14
C HIS A 354 19.55 23.86 -1.55
N ALA A 355 20.43 23.56 -0.60
CA ALA A 355 20.43 22.26 0.05
C ALA A 355 20.57 22.39 1.56
N VAL A 356 19.81 21.53 2.26
CA VAL A 356 19.88 21.38 3.71
C VAL A 356 20.22 19.93 4.03
N THR A 357 21.23 19.76 4.87
CA THR A 357 21.60 18.45 5.40
C THR A 357 21.32 18.41 6.90
N GLU A 358 21.11 17.22 7.40
CA GLU A 358 20.91 17.03 8.83
C GLU A 358 22.17 17.44 9.63
N ASN A 359 21.93 18.19 10.68
CA ASN A 359 22.96 18.44 11.68
C ASN A 359 22.81 17.40 12.81
N PRO A 360 23.82 16.51 13.05
CA PRO A 360 23.76 15.52 14.12
C PRO A 360 23.46 16.08 15.51
N LYS A 361 23.74 17.38 15.72
CA LYS A 361 23.48 18.09 16.98
C LYS A 361 22.04 18.63 17.09
N ASN A 362 21.32 18.70 15.99
CA ASN A 362 19.93 19.12 15.92
C ASN A 362 19.24 18.30 14.83
N PRO A 363 18.81 17.07 15.16
CA PRO A 363 18.12 16.21 14.19
C PRO A 363 16.80 16.89 13.85
N ALA A 364 16.84 17.72 12.83
CA ALA A 364 15.65 18.32 12.31
C ALA A 364 14.83 17.21 11.67
N ASN A 365 13.58 17.16 12.03
CA ASN A 365 12.70 16.12 11.58
C ASN A 365 12.29 16.42 10.15
N PHE A 366 13.12 15.99 9.18
CA PHE A 366 12.77 16.09 7.75
C PHE A 366 11.42 15.43 7.45
N ARG A 367 11.04 14.41 8.22
CA ARG A 367 9.73 13.75 8.11
C ARG A 367 8.56 14.65 8.52
N ASP A 368 8.75 15.66 9.36
CA ASP A 368 7.67 16.57 9.75
C ASP A 368 7.11 17.33 8.55
N ILE A 369 7.91 17.56 7.51
CA ILE A 369 7.48 18.19 6.26
C ILE A 369 6.49 17.28 5.54
N PHE A 370 6.83 16.00 5.41
CA PHE A 370 6.04 15.00 4.69
C PHE A 370 4.84 14.52 5.51
N ASN A 371 5.02 14.43 6.84
CA ASN A 371 3.93 14.19 7.77
C ASN A 371 2.93 15.35 7.82
N ALA A 372 3.32 16.54 7.42
CA ALA A 372 2.40 17.68 7.37
C ALA A 372 1.26 17.45 6.36
N LEU A 373 1.56 16.89 5.16
CA LEU A 373 0.52 16.56 4.20
C LEU A 373 -0.34 15.38 4.67
N ALA A 374 0.29 14.32 5.18
CA ALA A 374 -0.44 13.19 5.75
C ALA A 374 -1.32 13.64 6.93
N SER A 375 -0.82 14.54 7.77
CA SER A 375 -1.56 15.13 8.88
C SER A 375 -2.70 16.02 8.38
N TYR A 376 -2.48 16.78 7.32
CA TYR A 376 -3.51 17.58 6.65
C TYR A 376 -4.69 16.75 6.18
N LEU A 377 -4.41 15.64 5.50
CA LEU A 377 -5.43 14.70 5.05
C LEU A 377 -6.08 13.92 6.21
N ASN A 378 -5.37 13.78 7.35
CA ASN A 378 -5.83 13.01 8.50
C ASN A 378 -6.65 13.81 9.51
N ASP A 379 -6.39 15.13 9.62
CA ASP A 379 -7.03 16.00 10.61
C ASP A 379 -8.39 16.55 10.10
N ASP A 380 -8.86 16.09 8.93
CA ASP A 380 -10.16 16.52 8.39
C ASP A 380 -11.30 15.76 9.05
N THR A 381 -11.83 16.34 10.12
CA THR A 381 -13.00 15.80 10.83
C THR A 381 -14.31 16.04 10.08
N ASP A 382 -14.33 16.95 9.11
CA ASP A 382 -15.54 17.40 8.44
C ASP A 382 -15.71 16.79 7.03
N GLY A 383 -14.72 16.04 6.53
CA GLY A 383 -14.77 15.35 5.23
C GLY A 383 -14.68 16.28 4.00
N GLU A 384 -14.21 17.51 4.20
CA GLU A 384 -14.12 18.51 3.12
C GLU A 384 -12.81 18.43 2.31
N ARG A 385 -11.83 17.61 2.73
CA ARG A 385 -10.43 17.64 2.23
C ARG A 385 -9.89 16.29 1.82
N ALA A 386 -10.73 15.39 1.37
CA ALA A 386 -10.26 14.09 0.93
C ALA A 386 -9.53 14.19 -0.43
N PRO A 387 -8.49 13.38 -0.66
CA PRO A 387 -7.83 13.33 -1.95
C PRO A 387 -8.81 12.83 -3.02
N ILE A 388 -8.96 13.59 -4.11
CA ILE A 388 -9.81 13.17 -5.24
C ILE A 388 -9.07 12.15 -6.11
N ILE A 389 -7.74 12.32 -6.24
CA ILE A 389 -6.86 11.44 -6.98
C ILE A 389 -5.64 11.17 -6.10
N SER A 390 -5.30 9.90 -5.93
CA SER A 390 -4.11 9.49 -5.19
C SER A 390 -3.37 8.37 -5.92
N ASN A 391 -2.07 8.23 -5.65
CA ASN A 391 -1.22 7.16 -6.16
C ASN A 391 -1.18 7.09 -7.70
N ILE A 392 -0.97 8.22 -8.35
CA ILE A 392 -0.81 8.28 -9.81
C ILE A 392 0.56 7.68 -10.17
N TYR A 393 0.57 6.70 -11.07
CA TYR A 393 1.80 6.22 -11.70
C TYR A 393 2.07 7.03 -12.98
N VAL A 394 3.25 7.65 -13.03
CA VAL A 394 3.72 8.36 -14.22
C VAL A 394 5.02 7.73 -14.71
N PRO A 395 5.12 7.30 -15.98
CA PRO A 395 6.38 6.89 -16.56
C PRO A 395 7.43 7.99 -16.43
N ALA A 396 8.69 7.62 -16.18
CA ALA A 396 9.73 8.60 -15.90
C ALA A 396 10.00 9.57 -17.08
N ASP A 397 9.81 9.10 -18.30
CA ASP A 397 9.91 9.89 -19.53
C ASP A 397 8.74 10.86 -19.73
N GLU A 398 7.57 10.58 -19.14
CA GLU A 398 6.38 11.44 -19.17
C GLU A 398 6.25 12.35 -17.95
N LEU A 399 7.10 12.21 -16.95
CA LEU A 399 6.99 12.98 -15.70
C LEU A 399 7.04 14.49 -15.95
N GLN A 400 7.83 14.95 -16.88
CA GLN A 400 7.92 16.37 -17.22
C GLN A 400 6.61 16.91 -17.80
N ASN A 401 6.01 16.18 -18.74
CA ASN A 401 4.74 16.54 -19.35
C ASN A 401 3.62 16.55 -18.29
N PHE A 402 3.60 15.54 -17.43
CA PHE A 402 2.65 15.45 -16.33
C PHE A 402 2.71 16.66 -15.37
N VAL A 403 3.92 17.09 -14.99
CA VAL A 403 4.10 18.27 -14.12
C VAL A 403 3.61 19.55 -14.81
N TYR A 404 3.89 19.72 -16.11
CA TYR A 404 3.37 20.86 -16.87
C TYR A 404 1.86 20.85 -16.98
N ASP A 405 1.25 19.69 -17.19
CA ASP A 405 -0.21 19.55 -17.25
C ASP A 405 -0.86 19.86 -15.90
N LEU A 406 -0.25 19.45 -14.78
CA LEU A 406 -0.73 19.81 -13.44
C LEU A 406 -0.68 21.33 -13.23
N HIS A 407 0.43 22.00 -13.53
CA HIS A 407 0.54 23.46 -13.40
C HIS A 407 -0.49 24.18 -14.30
N TYR A 408 -0.71 23.69 -15.52
CA TYR A 408 -1.76 24.23 -16.40
C TYR A 408 -3.15 24.10 -15.76
N LEU A 409 -3.45 22.95 -15.09
CA LEU A 409 -4.71 22.75 -14.40
C LEU A 409 -4.85 23.67 -13.18
N GLU A 410 -3.77 23.87 -12.40
CA GLU A 410 -3.73 24.82 -11.29
C GLU A 410 -4.11 26.24 -11.73
N GLU A 411 -3.47 26.73 -12.81
CA GLU A 411 -3.75 28.05 -13.36
C GLU A 411 -5.18 28.17 -13.88
N LYS A 412 -5.66 27.15 -14.62
CA LYS A 412 -6.99 27.13 -15.23
C LYS A 412 -8.10 27.12 -14.19
N PHE A 413 -7.95 26.33 -13.14
CA PHE A 413 -8.99 26.15 -12.10
C PHE A 413 -8.73 27.00 -10.85
N LYS A 414 -7.62 27.71 -10.79
CA LYS A 414 -7.18 28.50 -9.62
C LYS A 414 -7.17 27.70 -8.31
N THR A 415 -6.78 26.44 -8.41
CA THR A 415 -6.74 25.50 -7.31
C THR A 415 -5.34 24.89 -7.23
N PRO A 416 -4.64 24.99 -6.10
CA PRO A 416 -3.33 24.35 -5.95
C PRO A 416 -3.46 22.84 -6.03
N LEU A 417 -2.58 22.20 -6.78
CA LEU A 417 -2.47 20.75 -6.93
C LEU A 417 -1.06 20.33 -6.47
N PRO A 418 -0.79 20.24 -5.17
CA PRO A 418 0.54 19.89 -4.66
C PRO A 418 0.95 18.49 -5.08
N LEU A 419 2.22 18.35 -5.50
CA LEU A 419 2.89 17.09 -5.89
C LEU A 419 3.66 16.51 -4.72
#